data_62cd3c0971b2675c564289b52fcfca52
#
_entry.id   62cd3c0971b2675c564289b52fcfca52
#
_cell.length_a   1.000
_cell.length_b   1.000
_cell.length_c   1.000
_cell.angle_alpha   90.00
_cell.angle_beta   90.00
_cell.angle_gamma   90.00
#
_symmetry.space_group_name_H-M   'P 1'
#
loop_
_entity.id
_entity.type
_entity.pdbx_description
1 polymer ?
#
loop_
_entity_poly.entity_id
_entity_poly.type
_entity_poly.pdbx_seq_one_letter_code
_entity_poly.pdbx_strand_id
1 'polypeptide(L)'
;MESYLLDWANLLLRWVHVITAIAWVGSSFYFVFLDSSLTPPVDDDLKRQGVSGELWAVHGGGFYHPVKFAVKPPELPKHLHWFYWESYSTWLSGFALFTVSYIWNASSYLIDKSRMDWSPGAAISVALAFFVVFWILYDAICQLFGKRKNGDTIVGALVLVLVCMASWLACHWFAGRAAFLLVGAMIATAMSANVFFWIIPGQRKVIASIRAGQPVDAIHGARGKQRSVHNTYFTLPVLFAMLSNHYSFTYSNPHNWIVLVLMMFAGAAIRQFFVMRHGWKLGRNRHPLPYALVGVVVIAAVIAWLKPDVSAALATGITDAERALIGQWFTAGAKAP
;
A
#
# COMPACT_ATOMS: atom_id res chain seq x y z
N MET A 1 16.96 -12.13 -29.60
CA MET A 1 15.50 -11.90 -29.79
C MET A 1 14.75 -12.00 -28.47
N GLU A 2 14.97 -13.06 -27.67
CA GLU A 2 14.30 -13.25 -26.38
C GLU A 2 14.54 -12.07 -25.41
N SER A 3 15.80 -11.68 -25.18
CA SER A 3 16.12 -10.53 -24.30
C SER A 3 15.41 -9.24 -24.74
N TYR A 4 15.40 -8.96 -26.05
CA TYR A 4 14.73 -7.80 -26.60
C TYR A 4 13.19 -7.80 -26.31
N LEU A 5 12.55 -8.95 -26.43
CA LEU A 5 11.12 -9.10 -26.13
C LEU A 5 10.84 -8.97 -24.62
N LEU A 6 11.73 -9.50 -23.78
CA LEU A 6 11.61 -9.37 -22.32
C LEU A 6 11.78 -7.92 -21.86
N ASP A 7 12.70 -7.16 -22.48
CA ASP A 7 12.90 -5.74 -22.17
C ASP A 7 11.65 -4.92 -22.51
N TRP A 8 11.04 -5.18 -23.69
CA TRP A 8 9.77 -4.54 -24.05
C TRP A 8 8.62 -4.97 -23.16
N ALA A 9 8.53 -6.25 -22.82
CA ALA A 9 7.49 -6.74 -21.91
C ALA A 9 7.63 -6.08 -20.52
N ASN A 10 8.86 -5.98 -19.99
CA ASN A 10 9.12 -5.29 -18.72
C ASN A 10 8.72 -3.83 -18.76
N LEU A 11 9.10 -3.09 -19.82
CA LEU A 11 8.77 -1.68 -19.99
C LEU A 11 7.26 -1.48 -20.07
N LEU A 12 6.58 -2.20 -20.95
CA LEU A 12 5.14 -2.03 -21.18
C LEU A 12 4.30 -2.43 -19.97
N LEU A 13 4.63 -3.58 -19.35
CA LEU A 13 3.95 -4.02 -18.12
C LEU A 13 4.18 -3.05 -16.96
N ARG A 14 5.39 -2.51 -16.82
CA ARG A 14 5.69 -1.50 -15.81
C ARG A 14 4.90 -0.22 -16.05
N TRP A 15 4.83 0.21 -17.28
CA TRP A 15 4.06 1.40 -17.64
C TRP A 15 2.56 1.22 -17.32
N VAL A 16 1.95 0.12 -17.76
CA VAL A 16 0.56 -0.21 -17.44
C VAL A 16 0.36 -0.32 -15.92
N HIS A 17 1.27 -1.01 -15.21
CA HIS A 17 1.17 -1.18 -13.77
C HIS A 17 1.22 0.17 -13.02
N VAL A 18 2.10 1.08 -13.40
CA VAL A 18 2.17 2.42 -12.80
C VAL A 18 0.88 3.19 -13.03
N ILE A 19 0.33 3.18 -14.26
CA ILE A 19 -0.93 3.89 -14.58
C ILE A 19 -2.09 3.34 -13.74
N THR A 20 -2.24 2.02 -13.68
CA THR A 20 -3.33 1.38 -12.91
C THR A 20 -3.16 1.58 -11.41
N ALA A 21 -1.92 1.53 -10.90
CA ALA A 21 -1.61 1.80 -9.50
C ALA A 21 -1.93 3.25 -9.12
N ILE A 22 -1.60 4.23 -9.98
CA ILE A 22 -1.96 5.64 -9.78
C ILE A 22 -3.49 5.80 -9.72
N ALA A 23 -4.24 5.14 -10.62
CA ALA A 23 -5.69 5.17 -10.62
C ALA A 23 -6.26 4.59 -9.31
N TRP A 24 -5.74 3.45 -8.84
CA TRP A 24 -6.20 2.83 -7.60
C TRP A 24 -5.85 3.65 -6.36
N VAL A 25 -4.61 4.11 -6.25
CA VAL A 25 -4.18 4.97 -5.13
C VAL A 25 -4.96 6.29 -5.14
N GLY A 26 -5.14 6.90 -6.31
CA GLY A 26 -5.87 8.15 -6.47
C GLY A 26 -7.33 8.01 -6.05
N SER A 27 -8.04 6.99 -6.50
CA SER A 27 -9.44 6.73 -6.10
C SER A 27 -9.55 6.45 -4.59
N SER A 28 -8.62 5.67 -4.02
CA SER A 28 -8.59 5.40 -2.58
C SER A 28 -8.39 6.68 -1.77
N PHE A 29 -7.49 7.57 -2.19
CA PHE A 29 -7.23 8.84 -1.51
C PHE A 29 -8.42 9.78 -1.64
N TYR A 30 -9.04 9.83 -2.81
CA TYR A 30 -10.23 10.63 -3.05
C TYR A 30 -11.40 10.21 -2.15
N PHE A 31 -11.71 8.92 -2.06
CA PHE A 31 -12.81 8.44 -1.21
C PHE A 31 -12.55 8.63 0.29
N VAL A 32 -11.31 8.50 0.74
CA VAL A 32 -10.94 8.82 2.12
C VAL A 32 -11.11 10.33 2.39
N PHE A 33 -10.70 11.18 1.44
CA PHE A 33 -10.93 12.62 1.51
C PHE A 33 -12.43 12.92 1.56
N LEU A 34 -13.20 12.39 0.62
CA LEU A 34 -14.64 12.61 0.51
C LEU A 34 -15.35 12.22 1.82
N ASP A 35 -15.19 10.97 2.28
CA ASP A 35 -15.82 10.46 3.50
C ASP A 35 -15.47 11.29 4.75
N SER A 36 -14.23 11.75 4.85
CA SER A 36 -13.76 12.53 6.00
C SER A 36 -14.16 14.00 5.95
N SER A 37 -14.56 14.52 4.78
CA SER A 37 -14.88 15.93 4.55
C SER A 37 -16.37 16.22 4.47
N LEU A 38 -17.22 15.19 4.42
CA LEU A 38 -18.67 15.35 4.37
C LEU A 38 -19.18 16.13 5.61
N THR A 39 -20.09 17.08 5.39
CA THR A 39 -20.83 17.81 6.42
C THR A 39 -22.31 17.42 6.40
N PRO A 40 -23.05 17.56 7.50
CA PRO A 40 -24.49 17.35 7.48
C PRO A 40 -25.17 18.23 6.40
N PRO A 41 -26.14 17.70 5.64
CA PRO A 41 -26.80 18.47 4.60
C PRO A 41 -27.53 19.68 5.19
N VAL A 42 -27.44 20.81 4.48
CA VAL A 42 -28.16 22.03 4.85
C VAL A 42 -29.60 21.98 4.36
N ASP A 43 -29.81 21.50 3.14
CA ASP A 43 -31.12 21.40 2.49
C ASP A 43 -31.98 20.33 3.17
N ASP A 44 -33.23 20.76 3.54
CA ASP A 44 -34.21 19.90 4.19
C ASP A 44 -34.75 18.80 3.25
N ASP A 45 -34.72 19.00 1.93
CA ASP A 45 -35.05 17.96 0.95
C ASP A 45 -34.02 16.82 0.98
N LEU A 46 -32.75 17.15 1.06
CA LEU A 46 -31.68 16.16 1.20
C LEU A 46 -31.80 15.39 2.52
N LYS A 47 -32.15 16.07 3.61
CA LYS A 47 -32.39 15.41 4.91
C LYS A 47 -33.56 14.44 4.82
N ARG A 48 -34.68 14.84 4.19
CA ARG A 48 -35.85 13.96 3.99
C ARG A 48 -35.53 12.74 3.14
N GLN A 49 -34.63 12.87 2.17
CA GLN A 49 -34.14 11.76 1.34
C GLN A 49 -33.19 10.82 2.08
N GLY A 50 -32.79 11.11 3.33
CA GLY A 50 -31.88 10.27 4.11
C GLY A 50 -30.40 10.48 3.80
N VAL A 51 -30.04 11.65 3.25
CA VAL A 51 -28.63 12.04 3.07
C VAL A 51 -27.99 12.26 4.44
N SER A 52 -26.87 11.59 4.69
CA SER A 52 -26.09 11.69 5.94
C SER A 52 -24.93 12.67 5.84
N GLY A 53 -24.56 13.05 4.63
CA GLY A 53 -23.47 14.00 4.42
C GLY A 53 -23.42 14.50 2.99
N GLU A 54 -22.96 15.73 2.83
CA GLU A 54 -22.73 16.39 1.54
C GLU A 54 -21.39 17.11 1.51
N LEU A 55 -20.88 17.32 0.31
CA LEU A 55 -19.68 18.12 0.07
C LEU A 55 -19.88 18.92 -1.21
N TRP A 56 -19.50 20.19 -1.20
CA TRP A 56 -19.37 20.99 -2.41
C TRP A 56 -17.89 21.04 -2.85
N ALA A 57 -17.61 20.67 -4.06
CA ALA A 57 -16.28 20.67 -4.65
C ALA A 57 -16.25 21.42 -5.97
N VAL A 58 -15.09 22.02 -6.27
CA VAL A 58 -14.84 22.69 -7.55
C VAL A 58 -13.66 21.97 -8.22
N HIS A 59 -13.85 21.54 -9.46
CA HIS A 59 -12.79 20.95 -10.27
C HIS A 59 -13.05 21.18 -11.76
N GLY A 60 -12.01 21.57 -12.51
CA GLY A 60 -12.08 21.75 -13.95
C GLY A 60 -13.14 22.77 -14.42
N GLY A 61 -13.40 23.81 -13.61
CA GLY A 61 -14.42 24.84 -13.90
C GLY A 61 -15.85 24.42 -13.56
N GLY A 62 -16.09 23.19 -13.08
CA GLY A 62 -17.42 22.70 -12.67
C GLY A 62 -17.59 22.65 -11.15
N PHE A 63 -18.86 22.72 -10.73
CA PHE A 63 -19.26 22.50 -9.35
C PHE A 63 -19.80 21.07 -9.21
N TYR A 64 -19.30 20.35 -8.20
CA TYR A 64 -19.70 18.97 -7.90
C TYR A 64 -20.32 18.94 -6.51
N HIS A 65 -21.45 18.24 -6.40
CA HIS A 65 -22.18 18.11 -5.14
C HIS A 65 -22.39 16.62 -4.81
N PRO A 66 -21.34 15.88 -4.41
CA PRO A 66 -21.51 14.51 -3.93
C PRO A 66 -22.24 14.47 -2.61
N VAL A 67 -23.26 13.60 -2.55
CA VAL A 67 -24.04 13.29 -1.37
C VAL A 67 -23.87 11.83 -0.96
N LYS A 68 -23.91 11.56 0.34
CA LYS A 68 -23.81 10.21 0.90
C LYS A 68 -25.10 9.87 1.65
N PHE A 69 -25.73 8.78 1.32
CA PHE A 69 -26.89 8.26 2.02
C PHE A 69 -26.47 7.41 3.22
N ALA A 70 -27.20 7.51 4.33
CA ALA A 70 -26.89 6.76 5.55
C ALA A 70 -27.07 5.25 5.36
N VAL A 71 -28.12 4.84 4.68
CA VAL A 71 -28.48 3.42 4.43
C VAL A 71 -28.61 3.16 2.93
N LYS A 72 -29.55 3.83 2.28
CA LYS A 72 -29.84 3.70 0.85
C LYS A 72 -30.39 5.01 0.29
N PRO A 73 -30.22 5.32 -1.00
CA PRO A 73 -30.97 6.39 -1.65
C PRO A 73 -32.45 6.03 -1.72
N PRO A 74 -33.36 7.00 -1.91
CA PRO A 74 -34.79 6.76 -2.10
C PRO A 74 -35.05 5.75 -3.23
N GLU A 75 -34.36 5.95 -4.34
CA GLU A 75 -34.34 5.03 -5.48
C GLU A 75 -32.89 4.70 -5.88
N LEU A 76 -32.64 3.41 -6.14
CA LEU A 76 -31.36 2.99 -6.68
C LEU A 76 -31.31 3.23 -8.18
N PRO A 77 -30.31 3.97 -8.69
CA PRO A 77 -30.17 4.17 -10.13
C PRO A 77 -29.92 2.84 -10.84
N LYS A 78 -30.38 2.76 -12.11
CA LYS A 78 -30.17 1.56 -12.95
C LYS A 78 -28.69 1.26 -13.15
N HIS A 79 -27.89 2.30 -13.36
CA HIS A 79 -26.44 2.20 -13.59
C HIS A 79 -25.70 2.68 -12.35
N LEU A 80 -24.88 1.76 -11.80
CA LEU A 80 -23.98 2.04 -10.68
C LEU A 80 -22.55 1.86 -11.20
N HIS A 81 -21.70 2.86 -11.00
CA HIS A 81 -20.27 2.69 -11.24
C HIS A 81 -19.60 1.95 -10.08
N TRP A 82 -18.73 1.00 -10.41
CA TRP A 82 -18.05 0.14 -9.45
C TRP A 82 -16.54 0.36 -9.52
N PHE A 83 -15.96 0.81 -8.42
CA PHE A 83 -14.52 1.03 -8.30
C PHE A 83 -13.80 -0.27 -7.89
N TYR A 84 -13.57 -1.17 -8.83
CA TYR A 84 -12.84 -2.42 -8.61
C TYR A 84 -11.82 -2.76 -9.70
N TRP A 85 -12.02 -2.27 -10.91
CA TRP A 85 -11.06 -2.50 -11.99
C TRP A 85 -9.71 -1.85 -11.72
N GLU A 86 -9.65 -0.74 -11.02
CA GLU A 86 -8.42 -0.09 -10.58
C GLU A 86 -7.56 -1.04 -9.75
N SER A 87 -8.19 -1.79 -8.83
CA SER A 87 -7.53 -2.80 -8.01
C SER A 87 -7.12 -4.03 -8.82
N TYR A 88 -8.02 -4.57 -9.63
CA TYR A 88 -7.79 -5.81 -10.38
C TYR A 88 -6.74 -5.62 -11.47
N SER A 89 -6.81 -4.53 -12.25
CA SER A 89 -5.81 -4.24 -13.27
C SER A 89 -4.43 -3.96 -12.67
N THR A 90 -4.37 -3.31 -11.50
CA THR A 90 -3.12 -3.12 -10.77
C THR A 90 -2.51 -4.45 -10.35
N TRP A 91 -3.32 -5.36 -9.78
CA TRP A 91 -2.82 -6.67 -9.37
C TRP A 91 -2.40 -7.52 -10.56
N LEU A 92 -3.20 -7.59 -11.62
CA LEU A 92 -2.89 -8.36 -12.82
C LEU A 92 -1.61 -7.89 -13.52
N SER A 93 -1.48 -6.58 -13.73
CA SER A 93 -0.29 -5.99 -14.34
C SER A 93 0.94 -6.13 -13.43
N GLY A 94 0.78 -6.00 -12.11
CA GLY A 94 1.85 -6.20 -11.13
C GLY A 94 2.32 -7.64 -11.06
N PHE A 95 1.40 -8.61 -11.10
CA PHE A 95 1.76 -10.03 -11.12
C PHE A 95 2.46 -10.42 -12.43
N ALA A 96 1.98 -9.92 -13.57
CA ALA A 96 2.65 -10.12 -14.87
C ALA A 96 4.05 -9.51 -14.86
N LEU A 97 4.22 -8.29 -14.31
CA LEU A 97 5.52 -7.64 -14.18
C LEU A 97 6.45 -8.43 -13.23
N PHE A 98 5.93 -8.96 -12.12
CA PHE A 98 6.70 -9.82 -11.22
C PHE A 98 7.14 -11.10 -11.92
N THR A 99 6.27 -11.70 -12.74
CA THR A 99 6.59 -12.89 -13.53
C THR A 99 7.74 -12.62 -14.49
N VAL A 100 7.65 -11.56 -15.29
CA VAL A 100 8.72 -11.22 -16.27
C VAL A 100 10.01 -10.82 -15.58
N SER A 101 9.94 -10.09 -14.45
CA SER A 101 11.14 -9.54 -13.80
C SER A 101 11.84 -10.52 -12.87
N TYR A 102 11.09 -11.41 -12.19
CA TYR A 102 11.64 -12.25 -11.10
C TYR A 102 11.42 -13.75 -11.32
N ILE A 103 10.27 -14.19 -11.82
CA ILE A 103 10.00 -15.61 -12.01
C ILE A 103 10.76 -16.13 -13.23
N TRP A 104 10.75 -15.38 -14.35
CA TRP A 104 11.44 -15.79 -15.59
C TRP A 104 12.94 -16.01 -15.41
N ASN A 105 13.56 -15.19 -14.56
CA ASN A 105 15.00 -15.29 -14.29
C ASN A 105 15.29 -15.35 -12.79
N ALA A 106 14.68 -16.35 -12.12
CA ALA A 106 14.72 -16.49 -10.67
C ALA A 106 16.14 -16.64 -10.12
N SER A 107 17.02 -17.32 -10.85
CA SER A 107 18.42 -17.51 -10.45
C SER A 107 19.19 -16.20 -10.30
N SER A 108 18.87 -15.18 -11.12
CA SER A 108 19.59 -13.90 -11.13
C SER A 108 18.94 -12.83 -10.25
N TYR A 109 17.63 -12.86 -10.11
CA TYR A 109 16.91 -11.75 -9.46
C TYR A 109 16.21 -12.11 -8.16
N LEU A 110 15.85 -13.38 -7.97
CA LEU A 110 15.13 -13.84 -6.77
C LEU A 110 16.07 -14.47 -5.74
N ILE A 111 17.07 -15.25 -6.21
CA ILE A 111 17.94 -16.05 -5.37
C ILE A 111 19.19 -15.26 -5.00
N ASP A 112 19.58 -15.35 -3.73
CA ASP A 112 20.89 -14.97 -3.21
C ASP A 112 21.44 -16.17 -2.45
N LYS A 113 22.42 -16.87 -3.07
CA LYS A 113 23.02 -18.09 -2.52
C LYS A 113 23.78 -17.85 -1.21
N SER A 114 24.18 -16.62 -0.93
CA SER A 114 24.82 -16.28 0.35
C SER A 114 23.80 -16.27 1.51
N ARG A 115 22.51 -16.15 1.22
CA ARG A 115 21.42 -16.17 2.18
C ARG A 115 20.75 -17.55 2.27
N MET A 116 20.35 -18.08 1.10
CA MET A 116 19.71 -19.38 1.02
C MET A 116 19.96 -20.01 -0.36
N ASP A 117 20.49 -21.23 -0.39
CA ASP A 117 20.76 -21.96 -1.64
C ASP A 117 19.48 -22.64 -2.16
N TRP A 118 18.58 -21.83 -2.71
CA TRP A 118 17.35 -22.29 -3.33
C TRP A 118 17.62 -22.86 -4.74
N SER A 119 16.91 -23.93 -5.11
CA SER A 119 16.66 -24.19 -6.53
C SER A 119 15.68 -23.15 -7.09
N PRO A 120 15.73 -22.80 -8.40
CA PRO A 120 14.80 -21.83 -8.98
C PRO A 120 13.33 -22.17 -8.74
N GLY A 121 12.94 -23.44 -8.89
CA GLY A 121 11.58 -23.88 -8.64
C GLY A 121 11.14 -23.73 -7.17
N ALA A 122 12.04 -24.04 -6.23
CA ALA A 122 11.76 -23.85 -4.79
C ALA A 122 11.60 -22.36 -4.44
N ALA A 123 12.51 -21.50 -4.95
CA ALA A 123 12.44 -20.07 -4.73
C ALA A 123 11.13 -19.45 -5.25
N ILE A 124 10.72 -19.84 -6.47
CA ILE A 124 9.45 -19.40 -7.07
C ILE A 124 8.26 -19.87 -6.23
N SER A 125 8.25 -21.16 -5.83
CA SER A 125 7.15 -21.71 -5.03
C SER A 125 7.02 -21.01 -3.69
N VAL A 126 8.11 -20.74 -3.00
CA VAL A 126 8.12 -20.02 -1.72
C VAL A 126 7.70 -18.55 -1.92
N ALA A 127 8.17 -17.89 -2.98
CA ALA A 127 7.75 -16.51 -3.28
C ALA A 127 6.24 -16.42 -3.54
N LEU A 128 5.66 -17.37 -4.28
CA LEU A 128 4.21 -17.43 -4.49
C LEU A 128 3.45 -17.79 -3.21
N ALA A 129 4.04 -18.64 -2.36
CA ALA A 129 3.47 -18.98 -1.05
C ALA A 129 3.37 -17.75 -0.14
N PHE A 130 4.31 -16.78 -0.20
CA PHE A 130 4.16 -15.51 0.52
C PHE A 130 2.85 -14.78 0.21
N PHE A 131 2.43 -14.75 -1.05
CA PHE A 131 1.18 -14.09 -1.43
C PHE A 131 -0.04 -14.80 -0.84
N VAL A 132 -0.09 -16.11 -0.96
CA VAL A 132 -1.24 -16.92 -0.55
C VAL A 132 -1.32 -17.05 0.98
N VAL A 133 -0.21 -17.43 1.62
CA VAL A 133 -0.17 -17.68 3.06
C VAL A 133 -0.39 -16.39 3.85
N PHE A 134 0.25 -15.29 3.43
CA PHE A 134 0.02 -13.99 4.07
C PHE A 134 -1.45 -13.59 4.02
N TRP A 135 -2.09 -13.71 2.84
CA TRP A 135 -3.48 -13.35 2.71
C TRP A 135 -4.39 -14.23 3.58
N ILE A 136 -4.15 -15.54 3.61
CA ILE A 136 -4.94 -16.47 4.45
C ILE A 136 -4.80 -16.11 5.93
N LEU A 137 -3.56 -15.87 6.43
CA LEU A 137 -3.33 -15.52 7.83
C LEU A 137 -3.93 -14.15 8.16
N TYR A 138 -3.72 -13.16 7.31
CA TYR A 138 -4.31 -11.83 7.44
C TYR A 138 -5.85 -11.91 7.49
N ASP A 139 -6.44 -12.67 6.57
CA ASP A 139 -7.89 -12.84 6.51
C ASP A 139 -8.44 -13.56 7.75
N ALA A 140 -7.76 -14.61 8.21
CA ALA A 140 -8.11 -15.31 9.44
C ALA A 140 -8.05 -14.37 10.66
N ILE A 141 -7.00 -13.56 10.80
CA ILE A 141 -6.88 -12.54 11.88
C ILE A 141 -8.09 -11.61 11.85
N CYS A 142 -8.45 -11.08 10.70
CA CYS A 142 -9.59 -10.16 10.58
C CYS A 142 -10.93 -10.86 10.88
N GLN A 143 -11.12 -12.12 10.49
CA GLN A 143 -12.36 -12.84 10.75
C GLN A 143 -12.51 -13.21 12.24
N LEU A 144 -11.42 -13.63 12.89
CA LEU A 144 -11.43 -14.08 14.29
C LEU A 144 -11.51 -12.92 15.28
N PHE A 145 -10.83 -11.81 14.99
CA PHE A 145 -10.66 -10.70 15.94
C PHE A 145 -11.42 -9.44 15.55
N GLY A 146 -11.71 -9.22 14.27
CA GLY A 146 -12.28 -7.95 13.79
C GLY A 146 -13.66 -7.58 14.34
N LYS A 147 -14.42 -8.53 14.88
CA LYS A 147 -15.74 -8.29 15.48
C LYS A 147 -15.70 -7.98 16.99
N ARG A 148 -14.52 -8.07 17.64
CA ARG A 148 -14.39 -7.84 19.08
C ARG A 148 -14.49 -6.35 19.41
N LYS A 149 -14.82 -5.99 20.67
CA LYS A 149 -14.94 -4.61 21.14
C LYS A 149 -13.73 -3.72 20.81
N ASN A 150 -12.50 -4.31 20.86
CA ASN A 150 -11.26 -3.64 20.48
C ASN A 150 -10.65 -4.28 19.22
N GLY A 151 -11.50 -4.77 18.32
CA GLY A 151 -11.10 -5.61 17.19
C GLY A 151 -10.09 -4.93 16.27
N ASP A 152 -10.30 -3.68 15.91
CA ASP A 152 -9.40 -2.95 15.02
C ASP A 152 -7.98 -2.79 15.60
N THR A 153 -7.86 -2.54 16.90
CA THR A 153 -6.56 -2.45 17.58
C THR A 153 -5.85 -3.81 17.62
N ILE A 154 -6.59 -4.88 17.97
CA ILE A 154 -6.04 -6.25 18.01
C ILE A 154 -5.60 -6.69 16.63
N VAL A 155 -6.45 -6.50 15.63
CA VAL A 155 -6.14 -6.83 14.23
C VAL A 155 -4.94 -6.02 13.75
N GLY A 156 -4.90 -4.72 14.02
CA GLY A 156 -3.76 -3.87 13.66
C GLY A 156 -2.44 -4.35 14.25
N ALA A 157 -2.42 -4.72 15.55
CA ALA A 157 -1.23 -5.26 16.22
C ALA A 157 -0.80 -6.61 15.64
N LEU A 158 -1.74 -7.55 15.44
CA LEU A 158 -1.44 -8.87 14.87
C LEU A 158 -0.96 -8.78 13.42
N VAL A 159 -1.55 -7.91 12.62
CA VAL A 159 -1.13 -7.66 11.23
C VAL A 159 0.26 -7.02 11.19
N LEU A 160 0.57 -6.08 12.10
CA LEU A 160 1.92 -5.53 12.21
C LEU A 160 2.95 -6.63 12.51
N VAL A 161 2.67 -7.52 13.48
CA VAL A 161 3.54 -8.67 13.78
C VAL A 161 3.69 -9.57 12.55
N LEU A 162 2.60 -9.88 11.85
CA LEU A 162 2.63 -10.70 10.64
C LEU A 162 3.50 -10.07 9.54
N VAL A 163 3.38 -8.75 9.31
CA VAL A 163 4.21 -8.01 8.35
C VAL A 163 5.68 -8.02 8.77
N CYS A 164 5.98 -7.81 10.06
CA CYS A 164 7.36 -7.89 10.57
C CYS A 164 7.97 -9.27 10.35
N MET A 165 7.25 -10.33 10.68
CA MET A 165 7.70 -11.72 10.46
C MET A 165 7.93 -12.02 8.99
N ALA A 166 6.98 -11.65 8.11
CA ALA A 166 7.10 -11.84 6.68
C ALA A 166 8.28 -11.05 6.09
N SER A 167 8.50 -9.82 6.56
CA SER A 167 9.64 -8.99 6.14
C SER A 167 10.97 -9.61 6.57
N TRP A 168 11.03 -10.12 7.79
CA TRP A 168 12.21 -10.82 8.30
C TRP A 168 12.51 -12.08 7.47
N LEU A 169 11.52 -12.95 7.25
CA LEU A 169 11.66 -14.16 6.44
C LEU A 169 12.08 -13.85 5.01
N ALA A 170 11.41 -12.90 4.35
CA ALA A 170 11.71 -12.52 2.98
C ALA A 170 13.18 -12.04 2.85
N CYS A 171 13.62 -11.17 3.77
CA CYS A 171 14.98 -10.63 3.74
C CYS A 171 16.06 -11.65 4.09
N HIS A 172 15.73 -12.76 4.77
CA HIS A 172 16.66 -13.84 5.06
C HIS A 172 16.70 -14.90 3.97
N TRP A 173 15.65 -15.05 3.18
CA TRP A 173 15.50 -16.11 2.20
C TRP A 173 15.78 -15.69 0.77
N PHE A 174 15.62 -14.41 0.44
CA PHE A 174 15.72 -13.90 -0.92
C PHE A 174 16.77 -12.79 -1.04
N ALA A 175 17.17 -12.51 -2.28
CA ALA A 175 17.98 -11.33 -2.60
C ALA A 175 17.29 -10.06 -2.08
N GLY A 176 18.06 -9.14 -1.48
CA GLY A 176 17.49 -7.98 -0.78
C GLY A 176 16.50 -7.16 -1.62
N ARG A 177 16.84 -6.94 -2.91
CA ARG A 177 15.95 -6.27 -3.86
C ARG A 177 14.63 -7.03 -4.05
N ALA A 178 14.71 -8.34 -4.22
CA ALA A 178 13.54 -9.21 -4.39
C ALA A 178 12.71 -9.27 -3.12
N ALA A 179 13.35 -9.35 -1.94
CA ALA A 179 12.67 -9.40 -0.65
C ALA A 179 11.77 -8.18 -0.41
N PHE A 180 12.27 -6.98 -0.67
CA PHE A 180 11.48 -5.75 -0.50
C PHE A 180 10.29 -5.72 -1.44
N LEU A 181 10.51 -6.05 -2.71
CA LEU A 181 9.42 -6.12 -3.68
C LEU A 181 8.41 -7.21 -3.32
N LEU A 182 8.87 -8.37 -2.88
CA LEU A 182 8.02 -9.50 -2.49
C LEU A 182 7.10 -9.12 -1.34
N VAL A 183 7.60 -8.43 -0.31
CA VAL A 183 6.78 -7.93 0.81
C VAL A 183 5.76 -6.91 0.32
N GLY A 184 6.15 -5.98 -0.54
CA GLY A 184 5.22 -5.02 -1.15
C GLY A 184 4.12 -5.71 -1.96
N ALA A 185 4.49 -6.68 -2.82
CA ALA A 185 3.56 -7.43 -3.66
C ALA A 185 2.63 -8.34 -2.83
N MET A 186 3.12 -8.91 -1.74
CA MET A 186 2.35 -9.69 -0.77
C MET A 186 1.24 -8.85 -0.13
N ILE A 187 1.58 -7.66 0.37
CA ILE A 187 0.60 -6.74 0.96
C ILE A 187 -0.38 -6.25 -0.11
N ALA A 188 0.09 -5.88 -1.31
CA ALA A 188 -0.75 -5.47 -2.42
C ALA A 188 -1.71 -6.58 -2.86
N THR A 189 -1.28 -7.85 -2.82
CA THR A 189 -2.14 -9.01 -3.07
C THR A 189 -3.25 -9.11 -2.03
N ALA A 190 -2.95 -8.93 -0.74
CA ALA A 190 -3.97 -8.89 0.31
C ALA A 190 -4.94 -7.71 0.12
N MET A 191 -4.45 -6.54 -0.32
CA MET A 191 -5.31 -5.39 -0.63
C MET A 191 -6.27 -5.67 -1.77
N SER A 192 -5.80 -6.28 -2.86
CA SER A 192 -6.66 -6.64 -4.00
C SER A 192 -7.62 -7.80 -3.64
N ALA A 193 -7.17 -8.77 -2.88
CA ALA A 193 -8.00 -9.85 -2.35
C ALA A 193 -9.12 -9.32 -1.43
N ASN A 194 -8.86 -8.28 -0.63
CA ASN A 194 -9.90 -7.60 0.14
C ASN A 194 -11.01 -7.03 -0.76
N VAL A 195 -10.65 -6.43 -1.90
CA VAL A 195 -11.63 -5.92 -2.87
C VAL A 195 -12.40 -7.08 -3.48
N PHE A 196 -11.72 -8.14 -3.92
CA PHE A 196 -12.30 -9.26 -4.64
C PHE A 196 -13.19 -10.15 -3.77
N PHE A 197 -12.75 -10.51 -2.55
CA PHE A 197 -13.46 -11.48 -1.72
C PHE A 197 -14.43 -10.85 -0.72
N TRP A 198 -14.20 -9.59 -0.30
CA TRP A 198 -14.97 -8.97 0.78
C TRP A 198 -15.73 -7.72 0.37
N ILE A 199 -15.06 -6.73 -0.24
CA ILE A 199 -15.68 -5.43 -0.49
C ILE A 199 -16.75 -5.56 -1.57
N ILE A 200 -16.40 -6.01 -2.76
CA ILE A 200 -17.33 -6.09 -3.89
C ILE A 200 -18.44 -7.12 -3.66
N PRO A 201 -18.16 -8.37 -3.20
CA PRO A 201 -19.24 -9.30 -2.89
C PRO A 201 -20.19 -8.81 -1.79
N GLY A 202 -19.66 -8.15 -0.76
CA GLY A 202 -20.46 -7.52 0.29
C GLY A 202 -21.40 -6.44 -0.26
N GLN A 203 -20.87 -5.53 -1.07
CA GLN A 203 -21.65 -4.47 -1.72
C GLN A 203 -22.72 -5.04 -2.67
N ARG A 204 -22.40 -6.10 -3.44
CA ARG A 204 -23.38 -6.76 -4.31
C ARG A 204 -24.54 -7.34 -3.51
N LYS A 205 -24.28 -7.97 -2.34
CA LYS A 205 -25.32 -8.46 -1.44
C LYS A 205 -26.22 -7.34 -0.92
N VAL A 206 -25.62 -6.23 -0.48
CA VAL A 206 -26.37 -5.04 -0.02
C VAL A 206 -27.29 -4.53 -1.12
N ILE A 207 -26.77 -4.34 -2.34
CA ILE A 207 -27.58 -3.85 -3.48
C ILE A 207 -28.69 -4.85 -3.86
N ALA A 208 -28.42 -6.15 -3.84
CA ALA A 208 -29.42 -7.17 -4.11
C ALA A 208 -30.57 -7.13 -3.09
N SER A 209 -30.26 -7.00 -1.78
CA SER A 209 -31.27 -6.84 -0.72
C SER A 209 -32.12 -5.58 -0.92
N ILE A 210 -31.49 -4.44 -1.25
CA ILE A 210 -32.21 -3.18 -1.51
C ILE A 210 -33.15 -3.34 -2.71
N ARG A 211 -32.70 -3.93 -3.82
CA ARG A 211 -33.53 -4.17 -5.01
C ARG A 211 -34.69 -5.11 -4.77
N ALA A 212 -34.51 -6.09 -3.89
CA ALA A 212 -35.54 -7.04 -3.47
C ALA A 212 -36.48 -6.48 -2.39
N GLY A 213 -36.30 -5.24 -1.93
CA GLY A 213 -37.08 -4.66 -0.82
C GLY A 213 -36.83 -5.34 0.53
N GLN A 214 -35.74 -6.10 0.67
CA GLN A 214 -35.39 -6.84 1.87
C GLN A 214 -34.51 -6.02 2.81
N PRO A 215 -34.51 -6.30 4.13
CA PRO A 215 -33.59 -5.67 5.07
C PRO A 215 -32.13 -5.90 4.69
N VAL A 216 -31.32 -4.88 4.84
CA VAL A 216 -29.87 -4.94 4.58
C VAL A 216 -29.15 -5.46 5.82
N ASP A 217 -28.35 -6.53 5.66
CA ASP A 217 -27.46 -6.99 6.74
C ASP A 217 -26.25 -6.05 6.86
N ALA A 218 -26.17 -5.33 7.97
CA ALA A 218 -25.11 -4.37 8.28
C ALA A 218 -23.69 -4.99 8.31
N ILE A 219 -23.59 -6.33 8.48
CA ILE A 219 -22.30 -7.04 8.55
C ILE A 219 -21.48 -6.88 7.26
N HIS A 220 -22.15 -6.83 6.10
CA HIS A 220 -21.48 -6.69 4.82
C HIS A 220 -20.82 -5.31 4.68
N GLY A 221 -21.51 -4.25 5.11
CA GLY A 221 -20.95 -2.89 5.13
C GLY A 221 -19.79 -2.76 6.12
N ALA A 222 -19.95 -3.28 7.34
CA ALA A 222 -18.93 -3.24 8.38
C ALA A 222 -17.63 -3.96 7.97
N ARG A 223 -17.74 -5.18 7.42
CA ARG A 223 -16.58 -5.94 6.89
C ARG A 223 -15.91 -5.22 5.75
N GLY A 224 -16.68 -4.74 4.77
CA GLY A 224 -16.14 -3.99 3.63
C GLY A 224 -15.40 -2.74 4.09
N LYS A 225 -15.95 -1.99 5.05
CA LYS A 225 -15.32 -0.80 5.62
C LYS A 225 -13.98 -1.14 6.31
N GLN A 226 -13.95 -2.17 7.17
CA GLN A 226 -12.72 -2.60 7.84
C GLN A 226 -11.60 -2.90 6.83
N ARG A 227 -11.90 -3.71 5.79
CA ARG A 227 -10.93 -4.05 4.74
C ARG A 227 -10.47 -2.83 3.95
N SER A 228 -11.38 -1.91 3.65
CA SER A 228 -11.05 -0.66 2.97
C SER A 228 -10.14 0.24 3.81
N VAL A 229 -10.36 0.30 5.13
CA VAL A 229 -9.47 1.01 6.06
C VAL A 229 -8.08 0.40 6.07
N HIS A 230 -7.96 -0.93 6.12
CA HIS A 230 -6.64 -1.60 6.04
C HIS A 230 -5.93 -1.27 4.73
N ASN A 231 -6.63 -1.33 3.59
CA ASN A 231 -6.05 -0.94 2.30
C ASN A 231 -5.52 0.49 2.31
N THR A 232 -6.22 1.41 2.99
CA THR A 232 -5.78 2.80 3.15
C THR A 232 -4.43 2.91 3.85
N TYR A 233 -4.20 2.14 4.92
CA TYR A 233 -2.94 2.16 5.68
C TYR A 233 -1.83 1.36 5.01
N PHE A 234 -2.13 0.37 4.20
CA PHE A 234 -1.16 -0.38 3.42
C PHE A 234 -0.61 0.40 2.22
N THR A 235 -1.28 1.46 1.78
CA THR A 235 -0.92 2.16 0.54
C THR A 235 0.51 2.72 0.56
N LEU A 236 0.89 3.55 1.55
CA LEU A 236 2.24 4.11 1.60
C LEU A 236 3.33 3.06 1.89
N PRO A 237 3.12 2.07 2.79
CA PRO A 237 4.00 0.91 2.93
C PRO A 237 4.30 0.18 1.62
N VAL A 238 3.26 -0.13 0.85
CA VAL A 238 3.41 -0.80 -0.46
C VAL A 238 4.17 0.07 -1.44
N LEU A 239 3.84 1.36 -1.54
CA LEU A 239 4.54 2.29 -2.43
C LEU A 239 6.03 2.38 -2.11
N PHE A 240 6.41 2.44 -0.82
CA PHE A 240 7.81 2.40 -0.43
C PHE A 240 8.49 1.10 -0.90
N ALA A 241 7.90 -0.06 -0.61
CA ALA A 241 8.45 -1.36 -0.99
C ALA A 241 8.60 -1.49 -2.51
N MET A 242 7.67 -0.96 -3.30
CA MET A 242 7.73 -0.97 -4.76
C MET A 242 8.81 -0.02 -5.31
N LEU A 243 9.00 1.16 -4.71
CA LEU A 243 10.01 2.13 -5.11
C LEU A 243 11.43 1.73 -4.71
N SER A 244 11.58 0.96 -3.64
CA SER A 244 12.87 0.55 -3.06
C SER A 244 13.80 -0.15 -4.05
N ASN A 245 13.26 -0.77 -5.11
CA ASN A 245 14.03 -1.40 -6.19
C ASN A 245 15.08 -0.48 -6.83
N HIS A 246 14.86 0.84 -6.79
CA HIS A 246 15.73 1.85 -7.39
C HIS A 246 16.78 2.37 -6.40
N TYR A 247 16.76 1.91 -5.14
CA TYR A 247 17.57 2.47 -4.05
C TYR A 247 18.31 1.36 -3.29
N SER A 248 19.44 0.90 -3.87
CA SER A 248 20.20 -0.25 -3.35
C SER A 248 20.65 -0.08 -1.90
N PHE A 249 20.98 1.14 -1.47
CA PHE A 249 21.40 1.42 -0.09
C PHE A 249 20.35 1.01 0.97
N THR A 250 19.07 0.87 0.60
CA THR A 250 18.01 0.45 1.53
C THR A 250 18.02 -1.07 1.75
N TYR A 251 18.16 -1.85 0.69
CA TYR A 251 18.07 -3.32 0.75
C TYR A 251 19.42 -4.04 0.84
N SER A 252 20.53 -3.36 0.61
CA SER A 252 21.88 -3.94 0.74
C SER A 252 22.40 -3.92 2.18
N ASN A 253 21.74 -3.25 3.11
CA ASN A 253 22.12 -3.24 4.52
C ASN A 253 21.98 -4.65 5.14
N PRO A 254 22.89 -5.10 6.01
CA PRO A 254 22.77 -6.38 6.73
C PRO A 254 21.46 -6.52 7.52
N HIS A 255 20.93 -5.41 8.03
CA HIS A 255 19.64 -5.34 8.75
C HIS A 255 18.51 -4.77 7.89
N ASN A 256 18.51 -5.06 6.60
CA ASN A 256 17.58 -4.49 5.63
C ASN A 256 16.09 -4.72 5.97
N TRP A 257 15.74 -5.82 6.65
CA TRP A 257 14.38 -6.08 7.09
C TRP A 257 13.90 -5.02 8.10
N ILE A 258 14.79 -4.49 8.97
CA ILE A 258 14.46 -3.41 9.91
C ILE A 258 14.22 -2.11 9.13
N VAL A 259 15.07 -1.82 8.12
CA VAL A 259 14.87 -0.67 7.24
C VAL A 259 13.50 -0.74 6.58
N LEU A 260 13.14 -1.91 6.02
CA LEU A 260 11.85 -2.13 5.37
C LEU A 260 10.69 -1.88 6.34
N VAL A 261 10.72 -2.49 7.52
CA VAL A 261 9.65 -2.37 8.53
C VAL A 261 9.52 -0.93 9.03
N LEU A 262 10.63 -0.25 9.36
CA LEU A 262 10.61 1.13 9.84
C LEU A 262 10.07 2.09 8.79
N MET A 263 10.47 1.94 7.54
CA MET A 263 9.97 2.78 6.45
C MET A 263 8.48 2.53 6.15
N MET A 264 8.03 1.28 6.20
CA MET A 264 6.60 0.95 6.08
C MET A 264 5.80 1.53 7.25
N PHE A 265 6.32 1.44 8.48
CA PHE A 265 5.70 2.03 9.66
C PHE A 265 5.61 3.55 9.54
N ALA A 266 6.70 4.21 9.12
CA ALA A 266 6.69 5.66 8.87
C ALA A 266 5.63 6.06 7.83
N GLY A 267 5.51 5.28 6.75
CA GLY A 267 4.47 5.47 5.74
C GLY A 267 3.06 5.38 6.33
N ALA A 268 2.79 4.35 7.15
CA ALA A 268 1.49 4.19 7.81
C ALA A 268 1.19 5.33 8.80
N ALA A 269 2.20 5.79 9.57
CA ALA A 269 2.06 6.92 10.49
C ALA A 269 1.76 8.23 9.74
N ILE A 270 2.48 8.51 8.65
CA ILE A 270 2.20 9.67 7.79
C ILE A 270 0.81 9.57 7.17
N ARG A 271 0.39 8.37 6.76
CA ARG A 271 -0.97 8.15 6.22
C ARG A 271 -2.04 8.49 7.25
N GLN A 272 -1.84 8.17 8.52
CA GLN A 272 -2.76 8.53 9.61
C GLN A 272 -2.99 10.04 9.71
N PHE A 273 -1.94 10.85 9.52
CA PHE A 273 -2.10 12.31 9.45
C PHE A 273 -3.08 12.71 8.35
N PHE A 274 -2.91 12.18 7.13
CA PHE A 274 -3.76 12.52 6.00
C PHE A 274 -5.20 12.03 6.17
N VAL A 275 -5.42 10.89 6.80
CA VAL A 275 -6.76 10.37 7.11
C VAL A 275 -7.48 11.27 8.12
N MET A 276 -6.80 11.70 9.18
CA MET A 276 -7.43 12.46 10.26
C MET A 276 -7.59 13.96 9.97
N ARG A 277 -6.76 14.55 9.09
CA ARG A 277 -6.68 16.00 8.92
C ARG A 277 -8.00 16.66 8.51
N HIS A 278 -8.81 15.97 7.71
CA HIS A 278 -10.09 16.49 7.24
C HIS A 278 -11.13 16.54 8.38
N GLY A 279 -11.24 15.46 9.15
CA GLY A 279 -12.08 15.44 10.34
C GLY A 279 -11.62 16.43 11.41
N TRP A 280 -10.31 16.66 11.54
CA TRP A 280 -9.78 17.71 12.42
C TRP A 280 -10.23 19.12 11.99
N LYS A 281 -10.15 19.44 10.70
CA LYS A 281 -10.64 20.73 10.19
C LYS A 281 -12.13 20.98 10.47
N LEU A 282 -12.90 19.91 10.62
CA LEU A 282 -14.32 19.92 10.95
C LEU A 282 -14.58 19.77 12.47
N GLY A 283 -13.54 19.85 13.31
CA GLY A 283 -13.65 19.69 14.77
C GLY A 283 -13.97 18.29 15.28
N ARG A 284 -13.92 17.26 14.43
CA ARG A 284 -14.26 15.86 14.77
C ARG A 284 -13.12 15.05 15.34
N ASN A 285 -11.88 15.39 15.00
CA ASN A 285 -10.68 14.67 15.38
C ASN A 285 -9.71 15.57 16.15
N ARG A 286 -8.83 14.94 16.96
CA ARG A 286 -7.67 15.62 17.54
C ARG A 286 -6.70 16.04 16.44
N HIS A 287 -5.82 17.01 16.75
CA HIS A 287 -4.80 17.48 15.81
C HIS A 287 -3.88 16.32 15.37
N PRO A 288 -3.78 16.04 14.05
CA PRO A 288 -3.10 14.82 13.57
C PRO A 288 -1.59 14.95 13.42
N LEU A 289 -1.00 16.14 13.65
CA LEU A 289 0.43 16.41 13.47
C LEU A 289 1.36 15.40 14.19
N PRO A 290 1.07 14.93 15.42
CA PRO A 290 1.91 13.96 16.09
C PRO A 290 2.20 12.70 15.27
N TYR A 291 1.23 12.21 14.50
CA TYR A 291 1.43 11.03 13.63
C TYR A 291 2.40 11.32 12.48
N ALA A 292 2.30 12.49 11.84
CA ALA A 292 3.26 12.89 10.81
C ALA A 292 4.66 13.06 11.38
N LEU A 293 4.78 13.69 12.57
CA LEU A 293 6.06 13.86 13.25
C LEU A 293 6.71 12.52 13.59
N VAL A 294 5.96 11.55 14.11
CA VAL A 294 6.47 10.18 14.35
C VAL A 294 7.03 9.58 13.06
N GLY A 295 6.29 9.66 11.95
CA GLY A 295 6.76 9.15 10.65
C GLY A 295 8.05 9.85 10.19
N VAL A 296 8.11 11.18 10.29
CA VAL A 296 9.30 11.96 9.88
C VAL A 296 10.51 11.65 10.77
N VAL A 297 10.32 11.54 12.09
CA VAL A 297 11.39 11.18 13.02
C VAL A 297 11.94 9.78 12.73
N VAL A 298 11.07 8.81 12.44
CA VAL A 298 11.50 7.46 12.05
C VAL A 298 12.32 7.49 10.76
N ILE A 299 11.87 8.25 9.74
CA ILE A 299 12.64 8.42 8.49
C ILE A 299 13.99 9.06 8.78
N ALA A 300 14.03 10.14 9.57
CA ALA A 300 15.27 10.81 9.94
C ALA A 300 16.24 9.88 10.69
N ALA A 301 15.71 9.04 11.59
CA ALA A 301 16.50 8.03 12.30
C ALA A 301 17.07 6.97 11.33
N VAL A 302 16.29 6.49 10.37
CA VAL A 302 16.77 5.56 9.34
C VAL A 302 17.84 6.22 8.47
N ILE A 303 17.68 7.47 8.05
CA ILE A 303 18.68 8.22 7.28
C ILE A 303 19.98 8.35 8.08
N ALA A 304 19.89 8.72 9.36
CA ALA A 304 21.06 8.84 10.22
C ALA A 304 21.75 7.49 10.43
N TRP A 305 20.99 6.42 10.60
CA TRP A 305 21.51 5.05 10.76
C TRP A 305 22.19 4.51 9.51
N LEU A 306 21.62 4.78 8.32
CA LEU A 306 22.17 4.31 7.04
C LEU A 306 23.31 5.21 6.51
N LYS A 307 23.66 6.28 7.22
CA LYS A 307 24.75 7.17 6.82
C LYS A 307 26.04 6.36 6.70
N PRO A 308 26.72 6.40 5.52
CA PRO A 308 27.99 5.73 5.35
C PRO A 308 29.04 6.25 6.35
N ASP A 309 29.76 5.33 7.00
CA ASP A 309 30.93 5.71 7.79
C ASP A 309 32.11 5.98 6.82
N VAL A 310 32.27 7.25 6.46
CA VAL A 310 33.34 7.70 5.57
C VAL A 310 34.72 7.45 6.20
N SER A 311 34.83 7.46 7.53
CA SER A 311 36.07 7.19 8.25
C SER A 311 36.51 5.73 8.11
N ALA A 312 35.56 4.79 8.22
CA ALA A 312 35.83 3.36 8.03
C ALA A 312 36.17 3.03 6.56
N ALA A 313 35.48 3.67 5.59
CA ALA A 313 35.79 3.53 4.17
C ALA A 313 37.19 4.07 3.82
N LEU A 314 37.63 5.14 4.47
CA LEU A 314 38.98 5.72 4.30
C LEU A 314 40.08 4.85 4.96
N ALA A 315 39.73 4.09 6.01
CA ALA A 315 40.68 3.21 6.71
C ALA A 315 40.95 1.89 5.96
N THR A 316 40.07 1.47 5.02
CA THR A 316 40.19 0.23 4.27
C THR A 316 41.07 0.29 3.01
N GLY A 317 41.94 1.31 2.87
CA GLY A 317 42.96 1.35 1.82
C GLY A 317 42.47 1.83 0.45
N ILE A 318 41.45 2.66 0.43
CA ILE A 318 41.05 3.39 -0.79
C ILE A 318 42.21 4.25 -1.25
N THR A 319 42.63 4.09 -2.49
CA THR A 319 43.71 4.89 -3.09
C THR A 319 43.35 6.38 -3.12
N ASP A 320 44.35 7.26 -3.14
CA ASP A 320 44.12 8.71 -3.19
C ASP A 320 43.31 9.14 -4.42
N ALA A 321 43.39 8.37 -5.52
CA ALA A 321 42.58 8.58 -6.72
C ALA A 321 41.09 8.28 -6.49
N GLU A 322 40.76 7.20 -5.78
CA GLU A 322 39.37 6.89 -5.41
C GLU A 322 38.82 7.86 -4.39
N ARG A 323 39.69 8.37 -3.49
CA ARG A 323 39.39 9.42 -2.52
C ARG A 323 39.04 10.73 -3.22
N ALA A 324 39.78 11.11 -4.26
CA ALA A 324 39.51 12.27 -5.07
C ALA A 324 38.22 12.15 -5.88
N LEU A 325 37.90 10.95 -6.41
CA LEU A 325 36.63 10.67 -7.10
C LEU A 325 35.42 10.80 -6.18
N ILE A 326 35.50 10.24 -4.98
CA ILE A 326 34.46 10.34 -3.96
C ILE A 326 34.26 11.80 -3.55
N GLY A 327 35.32 12.55 -3.35
CA GLY A 327 35.28 13.98 -3.06
C GLY A 327 34.62 14.81 -4.17
N GLN A 328 34.89 14.48 -5.44
CA GLN A 328 34.26 15.13 -6.60
C GLN A 328 32.75 14.84 -6.68
N TRP A 329 32.30 13.64 -6.36
CA TRP A 329 30.88 13.27 -6.33
C TRP A 329 30.11 14.08 -5.29
N PHE A 330 30.68 14.26 -4.09
CA PHE A 330 30.02 15.05 -3.04
C PHE A 330 30.01 16.55 -3.35
N THR A 331 31.05 17.07 -4.03
CA THR A 331 31.09 18.49 -4.41
C THR A 331 30.30 18.81 -5.68
N ALA A 332 30.17 17.88 -6.62
CA ALA A 332 29.33 18.04 -7.81
C ALA A 332 27.83 18.02 -7.46
N GLY A 333 27.41 17.17 -6.50
CA GLY A 333 26.03 17.17 -6.00
C GLY A 333 25.62 18.43 -5.22
N ALA A 334 26.59 19.17 -4.69
CA ALA A 334 26.33 20.42 -3.99
C ALA A 334 26.28 21.68 -4.92
N LYS A 335 26.60 21.51 -6.21
CA LYS A 335 26.65 22.59 -7.21
C LYS A 335 25.68 22.41 -8.38
N ALA A 336 24.74 21.44 -8.31
CA ALA A 336 23.66 21.38 -9.29
C ALA A 336 22.65 22.49 -8.97
N PRO A 337 22.25 23.32 -9.95
CA PRO A 337 21.36 24.45 -9.76
C PRO A 337 19.94 24.01 -9.40
#